data_3c33d3621f62c7aad18edcb876f12911
#
_entry.id   3c33d3621f62c7aad18edcb876f12911
#
_cell.length_a   1.000
_cell.length_b   1.000
_cell.length_c   1.000
_cell.angle_alpha   90.00
_cell.angle_beta   90.00
_cell.angle_gamma   90.00
#
_symmetry.space_group_name_H-M   'P 1'
#
loop_
_entity.id
_entity.type
_entity.pdbx_description
1 polymer ?
#
loop_
_entity_poly.entity_id
_entity_poly.type
_entity_poly.pdbx_seq_one_letter_code
_entity_poly.pdbx_strand_id
1 'polypeptide(L)'
;MTEKKTAGIAMGAWSWGVGGNGGDRVFGNTLTKEDLWPVFRRGMELGLNLWDTAAVYGMGASETILGEFVDDCDRDDLYISTKFTPQIAKDVEHPIETMMDESLKRLHTDYVDLYWIYNPATWKDGQRKSSPS
;
A
#
# COMPACT_ATOMS: atom_id res chain seq x y z
N MET A 1 -22.62 -8.46 14.94
CA MET A 1 -21.35 -8.13 14.29
C MET A 1 -21.18 -6.61 14.21
N THR A 2 -20.11 -6.12 14.73
CA THR A 2 -19.88 -4.69 14.78
C THR A 2 -19.19 -4.25 13.50
N GLU A 3 -19.64 -3.15 12.95
CA GLU A 3 -18.95 -2.57 11.81
C GLU A 3 -17.56 -2.08 12.22
N LYS A 4 -16.60 -2.33 11.37
CA LYS A 4 -15.25 -1.83 11.53
C LYS A 4 -15.26 -0.31 11.31
N LYS A 5 -14.70 0.42 12.25
CA LYS A 5 -14.63 1.88 12.14
C LYS A 5 -13.27 2.30 11.62
N THR A 6 -13.26 3.14 10.60
CA THR A 6 -12.04 3.70 10.06
C THR A 6 -11.68 4.98 10.80
N ALA A 7 -10.38 5.23 10.95
CA ALA A 7 -9.88 6.51 11.41
C ALA A 7 -10.20 7.59 10.38
N GLY A 8 -10.30 8.82 10.82
CA GLY A 8 -10.49 9.97 9.92
C GLY A 8 -9.22 10.37 9.17
N ILE A 9 -8.08 9.77 9.51
CA ILE A 9 -6.78 10.07 8.92
C ILE A 9 -6.13 8.77 8.47
N ALA A 10 -5.62 8.75 7.25
CA ALA A 10 -4.85 7.62 6.76
C ALA A 10 -3.37 7.80 7.10
N MET A 11 -2.73 6.73 7.55
CA MET A 11 -1.31 6.70 7.83
C MET A 11 -0.57 6.24 6.58
N GLY A 12 0.23 7.13 5.98
CA GLY A 12 0.93 6.82 4.74
C GLY A 12 2.21 6.05 4.99
N ALA A 13 2.46 5.06 4.16
CA ALA A 13 3.63 4.20 4.27
C ALA A 13 4.59 4.37 3.08
N TRP A 14 4.49 5.44 2.34
CA TRP A 14 5.36 5.67 1.19
C TRP A 14 6.83 5.78 1.60
N SER A 15 7.11 6.39 2.73
CA SER A 15 8.49 6.54 3.21
C SER A 15 9.06 5.27 3.83
N TRP A 16 8.32 4.17 3.81
CA TRP A 16 8.74 2.93 4.44
C TRP A 16 9.58 2.08 3.48
N GLY A 17 10.73 1.67 3.94
CA GLY A 17 11.59 0.76 3.19
C GLY A 17 12.48 1.46 2.18
N VAL A 18 13.36 0.69 1.61
CA VAL A 18 14.36 1.14 0.64
C VAL A 18 14.08 0.49 -0.71
N GLY A 19 14.51 1.17 -1.77
CA GLY A 19 14.31 0.65 -3.13
C GLY A 19 13.72 1.68 -4.06
N GLY A 20 13.37 1.26 -5.26
CA GLY A 20 12.78 2.15 -6.26
C GLY A 20 11.50 2.81 -5.73
N ASN A 21 11.41 4.11 -5.80
CA ASN A 21 10.29 4.88 -5.26
C ASN A 21 10.07 4.67 -3.76
N GLY A 22 11.09 4.24 -3.04
CA GLY A 22 11.01 4.03 -1.60
C GLY A 22 11.50 5.22 -0.81
N GLY A 23 11.55 5.06 0.50
CA GLY A 23 11.93 6.12 1.42
C GLY A 23 13.31 6.69 1.14
N ASP A 24 14.27 5.84 0.81
CA ASP A 24 15.63 6.26 0.53
C ASP A 24 15.74 7.08 -0.76
N ARG A 25 14.93 6.76 -1.77
CA ARG A 25 14.98 7.41 -3.08
C ARG A 25 14.18 8.70 -3.14
N VAL A 26 13.09 8.77 -2.38
CA VAL A 26 12.16 9.90 -2.43
C VAL A 26 12.35 10.84 -1.25
N PHE A 27 12.57 10.32 -0.08
CA PHE A 27 12.62 11.11 1.16
C PHE A 27 14.01 11.15 1.79
N GLY A 28 14.96 10.38 1.28
CA GLY A 28 16.32 10.36 1.79
C GLY A 28 16.49 9.68 3.13
N ASN A 29 15.56 8.79 3.50
CA ASN A 29 15.64 8.05 4.76
C ASN A 29 15.92 6.56 4.49
N THR A 30 16.21 5.83 5.55
CA THR A 30 16.44 4.38 5.47
C THR A 30 15.68 3.68 6.59
N LEU A 31 14.39 4.00 6.71
CA LEU A 31 13.56 3.45 7.76
C LEU A 31 13.37 1.95 7.60
N THR A 32 13.70 1.21 8.64
CA THR A 32 13.55 -0.24 8.66
C THR A 32 12.28 -0.62 9.40
N LYS A 33 11.94 -1.90 9.35
CA LYS A 33 10.82 -2.43 10.11
C LYS A 33 10.98 -2.16 11.61
N GLU A 34 12.20 -2.25 12.13
CA GLU A 34 12.49 -1.99 13.54
C GLU A 34 12.23 -0.53 13.91
N ASP A 35 12.54 0.40 13.00
CA ASP A 35 12.27 1.82 13.20
C ASP A 35 10.77 2.11 13.17
N LEU A 36 10.04 1.39 12.34
CA LEU A 36 8.63 1.68 12.05
C LEU A 36 7.66 0.96 12.97
N TRP A 37 8.09 -0.12 13.61
CA TRP A 37 7.23 -0.87 14.50
C TRP A 37 6.64 0.00 15.62
N PRO A 38 7.44 0.82 16.32
CA PRO A 38 6.85 1.72 17.34
C PRO A 38 5.85 2.71 16.77
N VAL A 39 6.07 3.17 15.55
CA VAL A 39 5.17 4.10 14.87
C VAL A 39 3.83 3.42 14.59
N PHE A 40 3.88 2.23 14.01
CA PHE A 40 2.68 1.45 13.71
C PHE A 40 1.90 1.15 14.99
N ARG A 41 2.59 0.67 15.99
CA ARG A 41 1.99 0.30 17.27
C ARG A 41 1.31 1.49 17.93
N ARG A 42 2.01 2.63 17.95
CA ARG A 42 1.44 3.84 18.54
C ARG A 42 0.22 4.33 17.75
N GLY A 43 0.28 4.25 16.44
CA GLY A 43 -0.86 4.59 15.59
C GLY A 43 -2.08 3.75 15.93
N MET A 44 -1.90 2.45 16.03
CA MET A 44 -2.98 1.53 16.38
C MET A 44 -3.55 1.82 17.77
N GLU A 45 -2.69 2.12 18.74
CA GLU A 45 -3.12 2.49 20.10
C GLU A 45 -3.99 3.75 20.11
N LEU A 46 -3.73 4.66 19.18
CA LEU A 46 -4.48 5.92 19.04
C LEU A 46 -5.72 5.77 18.16
N GLY A 47 -6.00 4.57 17.66
CA GLY A 47 -7.14 4.33 16.77
C GLY A 47 -6.90 4.71 15.32
N LEU A 48 -5.65 4.98 14.93
CA LEU A 48 -5.30 5.30 13.55
C LEU A 48 -5.06 4.01 12.80
N ASN A 49 -6.14 3.40 12.34
CA ASN A 49 -6.13 2.04 11.84
C ASN A 49 -6.22 1.93 10.31
N LEU A 50 -6.14 3.04 9.59
CA LEU A 50 -6.13 3.04 8.12
C LEU A 50 -4.71 3.29 7.63
N TRP A 51 -4.12 2.26 7.00
CA TRP A 51 -2.73 2.30 6.54
C TRP A 51 -2.70 2.22 5.03
N ASP A 52 -2.04 3.20 4.40
CA ASP A 52 -2.00 3.35 2.96
C ASP A 52 -0.60 3.04 2.44
N THR A 53 -0.53 2.12 1.50
CA THR A 53 0.71 1.70 0.86
C THR A 53 0.49 1.54 -0.65
N ALA A 54 1.47 1.03 -1.36
CA ALA A 54 1.37 0.72 -2.78
C ALA A 54 2.46 -0.29 -3.16
N ALA A 55 2.16 -1.08 -4.19
CA ALA A 55 3.14 -2.03 -4.71
C ALA A 55 4.42 -1.32 -5.17
N VAL A 56 4.30 -0.11 -5.70
CA VAL A 56 5.43 0.64 -6.22
C VAL A 56 6.31 1.24 -5.12
N TYR A 57 5.81 1.38 -3.90
CA TYR A 57 6.58 1.98 -2.81
C TYR A 57 7.72 1.04 -2.39
N GLY A 58 8.95 1.45 -2.71
CA GLY A 58 10.13 0.63 -2.49
C GLY A 58 10.08 -0.67 -3.28
N MET A 59 9.29 -0.71 -4.34
CA MET A 59 9.07 -1.91 -5.17
C MET A 59 8.69 -3.13 -4.32
N GLY A 60 7.72 -2.91 -3.45
CA GLY A 60 7.19 -3.95 -2.57
C GLY A 60 7.69 -3.89 -1.14
N ALA A 61 8.71 -3.08 -0.85
CA ALA A 61 9.27 -3.01 0.51
C ALA A 61 8.25 -2.47 1.52
N SER A 62 7.51 -1.44 1.15
CA SER A 62 6.50 -0.87 2.03
C SER A 62 5.40 -1.88 2.38
N GLU A 63 4.88 -2.57 1.39
CA GLU A 63 3.87 -3.62 1.62
C GLU A 63 4.41 -4.75 2.48
N THR A 64 5.66 -5.13 2.26
CA THR A 64 6.29 -6.20 3.03
C THR A 64 6.44 -5.83 4.51
N ILE A 65 6.87 -4.59 4.78
CA ILE A 65 7.00 -4.12 6.16
C ILE A 65 5.64 -4.08 6.85
N LEU A 66 4.64 -3.52 6.16
CA LEU A 66 3.29 -3.47 6.72
C LEU A 66 2.74 -4.88 6.96
N GLY A 67 3.01 -5.80 6.04
CA GLY A 67 2.59 -7.20 6.19
C GLY A 67 3.13 -7.87 7.44
N GLU A 68 4.38 -7.58 7.79
CA GLU A 68 4.95 -8.12 9.03
C GLU A 68 4.22 -7.59 10.25
N PHE A 69 3.76 -6.33 10.22
CA PHE A 69 2.99 -5.74 11.31
C PHE A 69 1.58 -6.31 11.36
N VAL A 70 1.01 -6.64 10.21
CA VAL A 70 -0.32 -7.28 10.13
C VAL A 70 -0.35 -8.59 10.89
N ASP A 71 0.76 -9.34 10.88
CA ASP A 71 0.87 -10.61 11.60
C ASP A 71 0.64 -10.46 13.11
N ASP A 72 0.91 -9.29 13.66
CA ASP A 72 0.78 -9.02 15.10
C ASP A 72 -0.56 -8.38 15.47
N CYS A 73 -1.49 -8.30 14.53
CA CYS A 73 -2.78 -7.65 14.70
C CYS A 73 -3.92 -8.59 14.33
N ASP A 74 -5.10 -8.28 14.85
CA ASP A 74 -6.32 -8.83 14.31
C ASP A 74 -6.60 -8.10 12.99
N ARG A 75 -6.66 -8.81 11.89
CA ARG A 75 -6.86 -8.21 10.56
C ARG A 75 -8.14 -7.37 10.52
N ASP A 76 -9.15 -7.77 11.27
CA ASP A 76 -10.43 -7.05 11.30
C ASP A 76 -10.32 -5.67 11.96
N ASP A 77 -9.24 -5.41 12.70
CA ASP A 77 -9.01 -4.09 13.30
C ASP A 77 -8.35 -3.12 12.33
N LEU A 78 -7.94 -3.60 11.16
CA LEU A 78 -7.17 -2.81 10.19
C LEU A 78 -7.98 -2.49 8.95
N TYR A 79 -7.76 -1.29 8.42
CA TYR A 79 -8.08 -0.95 7.05
C TYR A 79 -6.77 -0.81 6.29
N ILE A 80 -6.63 -1.55 5.21
CA ILE A 80 -5.44 -1.49 4.36
C ILE A 80 -5.84 -0.99 2.99
N SER A 81 -5.12 0.02 2.54
CA SER A 81 -5.26 0.58 1.20
C SER A 81 -3.96 0.36 0.45
N THR A 82 -4.03 -0.23 -0.73
CA THR A 82 -2.87 -0.35 -1.59
C THR A 82 -3.26 -0.01 -3.02
N LYS A 83 -2.30 -0.08 -3.94
CA LYS A 83 -2.50 0.49 -5.27
C LYS A 83 -1.91 -0.39 -6.36
N PHE A 84 -2.62 -0.45 -7.47
CA PHE A 84 -2.15 -1.02 -8.72
C PHE A 84 -1.44 0.08 -9.52
N THR A 85 -0.23 -0.20 -9.97
CA THR A 85 0.55 0.73 -10.80
C THR A 85 0.87 0.03 -12.12
N PRO A 86 0.19 0.41 -13.21
CA PRO A 86 0.36 -0.29 -14.49
C PRO A 86 1.79 -0.34 -15.00
N GLN A 87 2.60 0.67 -14.72
CA GLN A 87 3.97 0.73 -15.22
C GLN A 87 4.86 -0.39 -14.71
N ILE A 88 4.51 -1.01 -13.58
CA ILE A 88 5.31 -2.10 -13.02
C ILE A 88 4.63 -3.46 -13.18
N ALA A 89 3.50 -3.50 -13.88
CA ALA A 89 2.79 -4.75 -14.12
C ALA A 89 3.54 -5.60 -15.14
N LYS A 90 3.74 -6.86 -14.81
CA LYS A 90 4.47 -7.80 -15.67
C LYS A 90 3.55 -8.67 -16.49
N ASP A 91 2.37 -8.93 -15.97
CA ASP A 91 1.38 -9.76 -16.66
C ASP A 91 0.53 -8.88 -17.54
N VAL A 92 0.54 -9.16 -18.87
CA VAL A 92 -0.21 -8.34 -19.82
C VAL A 92 -1.65 -8.78 -19.98
N GLU A 93 -1.98 -10.02 -19.60
CA GLU A 93 -3.35 -10.51 -19.73
C GLU A 93 -4.19 -10.20 -18.50
N HIS A 94 -3.62 -10.39 -17.31
CA HIS A 94 -4.33 -10.21 -16.05
C HIS A 94 -3.51 -9.37 -15.07
N PRO A 95 -3.16 -8.13 -15.47
CA PRO A 95 -2.21 -7.35 -14.65
C PRO A 95 -2.76 -6.99 -13.28
N ILE A 96 -4.04 -6.68 -13.18
CA ILE A 96 -4.64 -6.27 -11.90
C ILE A 96 -4.67 -7.46 -10.94
N GLU A 97 -5.14 -8.60 -11.40
CA GLU A 97 -5.26 -9.80 -10.57
C GLU A 97 -3.90 -10.28 -10.09
N THR A 98 -2.93 -10.31 -10.99
CA THR A 98 -1.57 -10.75 -10.65
C THR A 98 -0.93 -9.82 -9.62
N MET A 99 -1.03 -8.52 -9.83
CA MET A 99 -0.48 -7.56 -8.88
C MET A 99 -1.20 -7.58 -7.54
N MET A 100 -2.52 -7.79 -7.55
CA MET A 100 -3.29 -7.95 -6.32
C MET A 100 -2.78 -9.17 -5.53
N ASP A 101 -2.61 -10.29 -6.20
CA ASP A 101 -2.11 -11.51 -5.55
C ASP A 101 -0.73 -11.30 -4.93
N GLU A 102 0.14 -10.61 -5.63
CA GLU A 102 1.47 -10.29 -5.13
C GLU A 102 1.41 -9.36 -3.92
N SER A 103 0.55 -8.34 -3.99
CA SER A 103 0.37 -7.42 -2.87
C SER A 103 -0.20 -8.14 -1.64
N LEU A 104 -1.15 -9.02 -1.82
CA LEU A 104 -1.72 -9.79 -0.72
C LEU A 104 -0.67 -10.66 -0.03
N LYS A 105 0.22 -11.26 -0.81
CA LYS A 105 1.31 -12.06 -0.25
C LYS A 105 2.26 -11.21 0.59
N ARG A 106 2.64 -10.03 0.08
CA ARG A 106 3.51 -9.13 0.82
C ARG A 106 2.84 -8.59 2.08
N LEU A 107 1.53 -8.35 2.01
CA LEU A 107 0.76 -7.80 3.12
C LEU A 107 0.30 -8.86 4.12
N HIS A 108 0.56 -10.13 3.87
CA HIS A 108 0.19 -11.25 4.74
C HIS A 108 -1.32 -11.28 5.05
N THR A 109 -2.14 -11.00 4.04
CA THR A 109 -3.59 -10.97 4.19
C THR A 109 -4.24 -11.50 2.92
N ASP A 110 -5.49 -11.88 3.00
CA ASP A 110 -6.23 -12.39 1.84
C ASP A 110 -7.17 -11.35 1.24
N TYR A 111 -7.17 -10.13 1.76
CA TYR A 111 -7.96 -9.03 1.20
C TYR A 111 -7.39 -7.68 1.58
N VAL A 112 -7.70 -6.66 0.77
CA VAL A 112 -7.46 -5.26 1.12
C VAL A 112 -8.81 -4.55 1.17
N ASP A 113 -8.88 -3.45 1.89
CA ASP A 113 -10.13 -2.70 2.05
C ASP A 113 -10.33 -1.72 0.90
N LEU A 114 -9.23 -1.17 0.38
CA LEU A 114 -9.25 -0.25 -0.77
C LEU A 114 -8.13 -0.63 -1.73
N TYR A 115 -8.45 -0.63 -3.00
CA TYR A 115 -7.46 -0.90 -4.05
C TYR A 115 -7.59 0.15 -5.14
N TRP A 116 -6.55 0.96 -5.31
CA TRP A 116 -6.56 2.08 -6.22
C TRP A 116 -5.79 1.78 -7.48
N ILE A 117 -6.18 2.41 -8.58
CA ILE A 117 -5.33 2.49 -9.77
C ILE A 117 -4.50 3.76 -9.61
N TYR A 118 -3.18 3.59 -9.53
CA TYR A 118 -2.27 4.68 -9.26
C TYR A 118 -1.30 4.86 -10.42
N ASN A 119 -1.63 5.77 -11.31
CA ASN A 119 -0.80 6.04 -12.47
C ASN A 119 -1.17 7.39 -13.09
N PRO A 120 -0.70 8.49 -12.50
CA PRO A 120 -1.06 9.82 -13.01
C PRO A 120 -0.67 10.05 -14.47
N ALA A 121 0.48 9.56 -14.91
CA ALA A 121 0.93 9.74 -16.30
C ALA A 121 0.07 8.96 -17.28
N THR A 122 -0.14 7.69 -17.02
CA THR A 122 -1.00 6.84 -17.87
C THR A 122 -2.45 7.31 -17.80
N TRP A 123 -2.88 7.77 -16.65
CA TRP A 123 -4.22 8.29 -16.50
C TRP A 123 -4.46 9.47 -17.43
N LYS A 124 -3.52 10.41 -17.51
CA LYS A 124 -3.64 11.55 -18.42
C LYS A 124 -3.72 11.11 -19.87
N ASP A 125 -2.89 10.17 -20.25
CA ASP A 125 -2.92 9.65 -21.61
C ASP A 125 -4.21 8.91 -21.89
N GLY A 126 -4.67 8.14 -20.95
CA GLY A 126 -5.93 7.43 -21.06
C GLY A 126 -7.11 8.39 -21.20
N GLN A 127 -7.12 9.45 -20.43
CA GLN A 127 -8.17 10.45 -20.52
C GLN A 127 -8.19 11.12 -21.89
N ARG A 128 -7.02 11.47 -22.40
CA ARG A 128 -6.94 12.09 -23.72
C ARG A 128 -7.40 11.15 -24.84
N LYS A 129 -7.06 9.89 -24.72
CA LYS A 129 -7.41 8.88 -25.72
C LYS A 129 -8.88 8.49 -25.65
N SER A 130 -9.39 8.37 -24.45
CA SER A 130 -10.77 7.96 -24.25
C SER A 130 -11.72 9.13 -24.28
N SER A 131 -11.22 10.33 -24.19
CA SER A 131 -12.01 11.52 -24.35
C SER A 131 -12.57 11.50 -25.75
N PRO A 132 -13.84 11.30 -25.93
CA PRO A 132 -14.38 11.40 -27.26
C PRO A 132 -14.21 12.84 -27.58
N SER A 133 -13.31 13.00 -28.26
CA SER A 133 -13.11 14.31 -28.74
C SER A 133 -14.33 14.74 -29.44
#